data_21864758b865d2355523e9821aa30905
#
_entry.id   21864758b865d2355523e9821aa30905
#
_cell.length_a   1.000
_cell.length_b   1.000
_cell.length_c   1.000
_cell.angle_alpha   90.00
_cell.angle_beta   90.00
_cell.angle_gamma   90.00
#
_symmetry.space_group_name_H-M   'P 1'
#
loop_
_entity.id
_entity.type
_entity.pdbx_description
1 polymer ?
#
loop_
_entity_poly.entity_id
_entity_poly.type
_entity_poly.pdbx_seq_one_letter_code
_entity_poly.pdbx_strand_id
1 'polypeptide(L)'
;GKADPRITAITAAMGKGTGVAAFAAEFPDRAFDVGIAEEHAVTFAAGLATSGLVPVVAIYSSFLQRAYDQILHDVCLQKLHVIFAIDRSGLVGADGDTHQGIFDTAFLSHIPNMTIIAPKNRYELTRAMEWAVAYDGPVALKYSRGEAYYGLKEYNVDIEYGRSEMIHRGQKLAIVAVGNMVQEAEKVYDRLLADGTNVTFVNARFLKPIDTDMID
;
A
#
# COMPACT_ATOMS: atom_id res chain seq x y z
N GLY A 1 -14.46 4.41 8.26
CA GLY A 1 -15.30 3.98 9.40
C GLY A 1 -16.74 4.40 9.28
N LYS A 2 -17.02 5.68 9.00
CA LYS A 2 -18.41 6.18 8.91
C LYS A 2 -19.19 5.59 7.73
N ALA A 3 -18.55 5.46 6.59
CA ALA A 3 -19.19 5.01 5.36
C ALA A 3 -19.45 3.49 5.34
N ASP A 4 -18.64 2.71 6.06
CA ASP A 4 -18.79 1.25 6.12
C ASP A 4 -18.55 0.74 7.54
N PRO A 5 -19.60 0.17 8.20
CA PRO A 5 -19.49 -0.34 9.56
C PRO A 5 -18.68 -1.63 9.67
N ARG A 6 -18.40 -2.32 8.58
CA ARG A 6 -17.60 -3.55 8.56
C ARG A 6 -16.11 -3.28 8.79
N ILE A 7 -15.64 -2.04 8.51
CA ILE A 7 -14.22 -1.68 8.64
C ILE A 7 -13.80 -1.72 10.10
N THR A 8 -12.78 -2.50 10.40
CA THR A 8 -12.06 -2.55 11.68
C THR A 8 -10.60 -2.17 11.48
N ALA A 9 -9.94 -1.65 12.49
CA ALA A 9 -8.53 -1.30 12.44
C ALA A 9 -7.75 -2.07 13.50
N ILE A 10 -6.62 -2.66 13.11
CA ILE A 10 -5.76 -3.45 13.98
C ILE A 10 -4.34 -2.91 13.88
N THR A 11 -3.66 -2.77 15.00
CA THR A 11 -2.24 -2.41 15.06
C THR A 11 -1.52 -3.23 16.13
N ALA A 12 -0.20 -3.21 16.11
CA ALA A 12 0.67 -3.91 17.06
C ALA A 12 1.58 -2.91 17.77
N ALA A 13 1.04 -2.20 18.78
CA ALA A 13 1.71 -1.12 19.53
C ALA A 13 2.16 0.09 18.69
N MET A 14 1.58 0.30 17.50
CA MET A 14 1.96 1.35 16.55
C MET A 14 0.82 2.35 16.29
N GLY A 15 -0.19 2.44 17.15
CA GLY A 15 -1.43 3.18 16.91
C GLY A 15 -1.26 4.66 16.55
N LYS A 16 -0.31 5.36 17.17
CA LYS A 16 -0.01 6.78 16.85
C LYS A 16 0.66 6.92 15.49
N GLY A 17 1.65 6.10 15.22
CA GLY A 17 2.45 6.19 14.00
C GLY A 17 1.67 5.80 12.74
N THR A 18 0.78 4.82 12.84
CA THR A 18 -0.06 4.34 11.74
C THR A 18 -1.38 5.09 11.58
N GLY A 19 -1.72 5.99 12.50
CA GLY A 19 -2.99 6.71 12.49
C GLY A 19 -4.18 5.93 13.07
N VAL A 20 -4.03 4.68 13.50
CA VAL A 20 -5.08 3.87 14.13
C VAL A 20 -5.63 4.54 15.40
N ALA A 21 -4.80 5.28 16.13
CA ALA A 21 -5.24 6.01 17.32
C ALA A 21 -6.37 7.03 17.01
N ALA A 22 -6.33 7.67 15.83
CA ALA A 22 -7.39 8.59 15.40
C ALA A 22 -8.69 7.82 15.06
N PHE A 23 -8.59 6.66 14.43
CA PHE A 23 -9.73 5.78 14.19
C PHE A 23 -10.32 5.26 15.52
N ALA A 24 -9.48 4.85 16.46
CA ALA A 24 -9.90 4.34 17.77
C ALA A 24 -10.65 5.38 18.60
N ALA A 25 -10.27 6.65 18.50
CA ALA A 25 -10.96 7.75 19.18
C ALA A 25 -12.40 7.95 18.70
N GLU A 26 -12.68 7.63 17.43
CA GLU A 26 -14.01 7.76 16.84
C GLU A 26 -14.81 6.43 16.87
N PHE A 27 -14.11 5.28 16.76
CA PHE A 27 -14.71 3.95 16.69
C PHE A 27 -14.02 2.96 17.65
N PRO A 28 -14.13 3.17 18.98
CA PRO A 28 -13.39 2.37 19.97
C PRO A 28 -13.70 0.86 19.91
N ASP A 29 -14.92 0.48 19.58
CA ASP A 29 -15.35 -0.92 19.48
C ASP A 29 -14.87 -1.63 18.20
N ARG A 30 -14.22 -0.90 17.29
CA ARG A 30 -13.72 -1.40 16.00
C ARG A 30 -12.21 -1.20 15.82
N ALA A 31 -11.52 -0.79 16.88
CA ALA A 31 -10.08 -0.58 16.86
C ALA A 31 -9.41 -1.47 17.91
N PHE A 32 -8.36 -2.17 17.49
CA PHE A 32 -7.67 -3.16 18.31
C PHE A 32 -6.16 -2.90 18.30
N ASP A 33 -5.56 -2.75 19.46
CA ASP A 33 -4.11 -2.78 19.63
C ASP A 33 -3.73 -4.07 20.34
N VAL A 34 -3.05 -4.95 19.63
CA VAL A 34 -2.69 -6.28 20.16
C VAL A 34 -1.35 -6.30 20.89
N GLY A 35 -0.75 -5.14 21.11
CA GLY A 35 0.61 -5.05 21.65
C GLY A 35 1.66 -5.43 20.59
N ILE A 36 2.88 -5.73 21.03
CA ILE A 36 3.98 -6.14 20.10
C ILE A 36 3.77 -7.62 19.74
N ALA A 37 2.79 -7.89 18.89
CA ALA A 37 2.37 -9.23 18.47
C ALA A 37 1.81 -9.21 17.04
N GLU A 38 2.67 -8.94 16.06
CA GLU A 38 2.29 -8.78 14.66
C GLU A 38 1.64 -10.05 14.08
N GLU A 39 2.12 -11.22 14.46
CA GLU A 39 1.56 -12.51 14.07
C GLU A 39 0.10 -12.64 14.55
N HIS A 40 -0.16 -12.26 15.80
CA HIS A 40 -1.51 -12.27 16.37
C HIS A 40 -2.41 -11.27 15.65
N ALA A 41 -1.90 -10.08 15.32
CA ALA A 41 -2.66 -9.07 14.57
C ALA A 41 -3.20 -9.63 13.25
N VAL A 42 -2.39 -10.39 12.52
CA VAL A 42 -2.76 -10.95 11.22
C VAL A 42 -3.74 -12.12 11.37
N THR A 43 -3.48 -13.05 12.27
CA THR A 43 -4.42 -14.17 12.54
C THR A 43 -5.78 -13.65 13.06
N PHE A 44 -5.76 -12.65 13.92
CA PHE A 44 -6.99 -12.00 14.40
C PHE A 44 -7.76 -11.32 13.26
N ALA A 45 -7.05 -10.62 12.35
CA ALA A 45 -7.65 -10.05 11.15
C ALA A 45 -8.30 -11.13 10.27
N ALA A 46 -7.63 -12.27 10.07
CA ALA A 46 -8.19 -13.39 9.31
C ALA A 46 -9.53 -13.87 9.95
N GLY A 47 -9.57 -14.01 11.28
CA GLY A 47 -10.79 -14.37 12.01
C GLY A 47 -11.93 -13.34 11.82
N LEU A 48 -11.62 -12.04 11.86
CA LEU A 48 -12.62 -10.99 11.60
C LEU A 48 -13.12 -11.03 10.14
N ALA A 49 -12.22 -11.26 9.18
CA ALA A 49 -12.59 -11.35 7.77
C ALA A 49 -13.53 -12.54 7.50
N THR A 50 -13.34 -13.70 8.14
CA THR A 50 -14.27 -14.84 8.03
C THR A 50 -15.67 -14.54 8.56
N SER A 51 -15.80 -13.52 9.41
CA SER A 51 -17.09 -13.04 9.94
C SER A 51 -17.75 -11.96 9.06
N GLY A 52 -17.17 -11.66 7.91
CA GLY A 52 -17.68 -10.64 6.97
C GLY A 52 -17.27 -9.21 7.30
N LEU A 53 -16.33 -9.01 8.22
CA LEU A 53 -15.72 -7.71 8.48
C LEU A 53 -14.60 -7.42 7.47
N VAL A 54 -14.19 -6.16 7.39
CA VAL A 54 -13.08 -5.69 6.53
C VAL A 54 -11.97 -5.15 7.43
N PRO A 55 -11.07 -6.01 7.92
CA PRO A 55 -9.99 -5.58 8.79
C PRO A 55 -8.87 -4.89 8.02
N VAL A 56 -8.44 -3.74 8.55
CA VAL A 56 -7.26 -2.99 8.13
C VAL A 56 -6.16 -3.22 9.17
N VAL A 57 -5.14 -3.97 8.80
CA VAL A 57 -3.96 -4.24 9.63
C VAL A 57 -2.91 -3.18 9.34
N ALA A 58 -2.73 -2.23 10.25
CA ALA A 58 -1.82 -1.10 10.09
C ALA A 58 -0.54 -1.33 10.91
N ILE A 59 0.52 -1.73 10.23
CA ILE A 59 1.81 -2.12 10.81
C ILE A 59 2.96 -1.54 9.97
N TYR A 60 4.09 -1.24 10.60
CA TYR A 60 5.29 -0.79 9.90
C TYR A 60 5.89 -1.94 9.07
N SER A 61 6.35 -1.60 7.89
CA SER A 61 6.91 -2.54 6.92
C SER A 61 7.93 -3.51 7.52
N SER A 62 8.92 -3.00 8.27
CA SER A 62 9.97 -3.82 8.88
C SER A 62 9.46 -4.80 9.93
N PHE A 63 8.35 -4.48 10.61
CA PHE A 63 7.79 -5.35 11.65
C PHE A 63 6.77 -6.36 11.10
N LEU A 64 6.13 -6.04 9.97
CA LEU A 64 5.20 -6.95 9.31
C LEU A 64 5.86 -8.27 8.86
N GLN A 65 7.17 -8.26 8.64
CA GLN A 65 7.91 -9.49 8.28
C GLN A 65 7.80 -10.61 9.33
N ARG A 66 7.52 -10.28 10.61
CA ARG A 66 7.30 -11.28 11.65
C ARG A 66 6.06 -12.14 11.38
N ALA A 67 5.06 -11.56 10.73
CA ALA A 67 3.79 -12.22 10.43
C ALA A 67 3.73 -12.86 9.03
N TYR A 68 4.90 -13.16 8.44
CA TYR A 68 4.97 -13.72 7.09
C TYR A 68 4.13 -14.99 6.92
N ASP A 69 4.25 -15.92 7.87
CA ASP A 69 3.51 -17.19 7.82
C ASP A 69 1.99 -16.98 7.93
N GLN A 70 1.56 -16.09 8.84
CA GLN A 70 0.13 -15.79 9.03
C GLN A 70 -0.46 -15.07 7.81
N ILE A 71 0.29 -14.18 7.17
CA ILE A 71 -0.12 -13.56 5.91
C ILE A 71 -0.35 -14.64 4.85
N LEU A 72 0.58 -15.57 4.72
CA LEU A 72 0.49 -16.67 3.75
C LEU A 72 -0.67 -17.63 4.08
N HIS A 73 -0.66 -18.25 5.26
CA HIS A 73 -1.56 -19.34 5.63
C HIS A 73 -2.94 -18.87 6.04
N ASP A 74 -3.00 -17.88 6.94
CA ASP A 74 -4.27 -17.49 7.54
C ASP A 74 -5.09 -16.58 6.62
N VAL A 75 -4.41 -15.78 5.79
CA VAL A 75 -5.08 -14.78 4.94
C VAL A 75 -5.05 -15.17 3.47
N CYS A 76 -3.85 -15.29 2.86
CA CYS A 76 -3.74 -15.33 1.41
C CYS A 76 -4.14 -16.66 0.78
N LEU A 77 -3.84 -17.80 1.40
CA LEU A 77 -4.30 -19.10 0.90
C LEU A 77 -5.82 -19.22 0.92
N GLN A 78 -6.47 -18.59 1.89
CA GLN A 78 -7.92 -18.54 2.03
C GLN A 78 -8.56 -17.40 1.22
N LYS A 79 -7.76 -16.51 0.61
CA LYS A 79 -8.19 -15.33 -0.14
C LYS A 79 -9.06 -14.37 0.69
N LEU A 80 -8.81 -14.27 1.99
CA LEU A 80 -9.60 -13.44 2.88
C LEU A 80 -9.41 -11.96 2.58
N HIS A 81 -10.49 -11.19 2.69
CA HIS A 81 -10.48 -9.75 2.49
C HIS A 81 -9.84 -9.04 3.70
N VAL A 82 -8.52 -8.98 3.71
CA VAL A 82 -7.71 -8.26 4.70
C VAL A 82 -6.89 -7.20 3.98
N ILE A 83 -6.92 -5.97 4.49
CA ILE A 83 -6.13 -4.85 3.97
C ILE A 83 -4.93 -4.65 4.89
N PHE A 84 -3.73 -4.84 4.37
CA PHE A 84 -2.48 -4.53 5.05
C PHE A 84 -2.08 -3.08 4.71
N ALA A 85 -2.31 -2.16 5.63
CA ALA A 85 -1.85 -0.77 5.52
C ALA A 85 -0.40 -0.68 6.01
N ILE A 86 0.53 -0.82 5.09
CA ILE A 86 1.97 -0.97 5.38
C ILE A 86 2.63 0.40 5.39
N ASP A 87 2.79 0.94 6.57
CA ASP A 87 3.48 2.21 6.78
C ASP A 87 5.01 2.02 6.80
N ARG A 88 5.76 3.08 6.53
CA ARG A 88 7.23 3.08 6.53
C ARG A 88 7.85 2.10 5.54
N SER A 89 7.21 1.93 4.39
CA SER A 89 7.77 1.17 3.28
C SER A 89 8.95 1.95 2.66
N GLY A 90 10.05 1.26 2.37
CA GLY A 90 11.27 1.85 1.85
C GLY A 90 12.20 2.39 2.94
N LEU A 91 13.02 3.38 2.60
CA LEU A 91 13.97 4.02 3.52
C LEU A 91 13.24 4.99 4.46
N VAL A 92 13.56 4.94 5.74
CA VAL A 92 12.87 5.71 6.80
C VAL A 92 13.75 6.75 7.52
N GLY A 93 15.04 6.81 7.22
CA GLY A 93 15.97 7.80 7.74
C GLY A 93 16.00 7.86 9.27
N ALA A 94 15.36 8.87 9.86
CA ALA A 94 15.44 9.17 11.28
C ALA A 94 14.92 8.06 12.23
N ASP A 95 14.11 7.11 11.74
CA ASP A 95 13.65 5.99 12.56
C ASP A 95 14.76 4.95 12.82
N GLY A 96 15.89 5.04 12.10
CA GLY A 96 17.08 4.24 12.33
C GLY A 96 17.09 2.87 11.66
N ASP A 97 18.14 2.12 11.91
CA ASP A 97 18.49 0.90 11.19
C ASP A 97 17.45 -0.22 11.30
N THR A 98 16.78 -0.30 12.45
CA THR A 98 15.80 -1.37 12.73
C THR A 98 14.43 -1.14 12.07
N HIS A 99 14.20 0.04 11.48
CA HIS A 99 12.89 0.42 10.92
C HIS A 99 12.87 0.48 9.39
N GLN A 100 13.98 0.16 8.72
CA GLN A 100 14.06 0.23 7.27
C GLN A 100 13.11 -0.78 6.60
N GLY A 101 12.13 -0.27 5.84
CA GLY A 101 11.08 -1.07 5.21
C GLY A 101 11.42 -1.52 3.79
N ILE A 102 12.62 -2.07 3.58
CA ILE A 102 13.17 -2.37 2.25
C ILE A 102 12.85 -3.78 1.75
N PHE A 103 12.33 -4.66 2.62
CA PHE A 103 12.10 -6.07 2.28
C PHE A 103 10.64 -6.44 2.01
N ASP A 104 9.70 -5.53 2.27
CA ASP A 104 8.26 -5.80 2.17
C ASP A 104 7.83 -6.28 0.78
N THR A 105 8.28 -5.63 -0.28
CA THR A 105 7.99 -6.06 -1.64
C THR A 105 8.53 -7.46 -1.90
N ALA A 106 9.74 -7.78 -1.45
CA ALA A 106 10.36 -9.07 -1.66
C ALA A 106 9.58 -10.20 -0.99
N PHE A 107 9.24 -10.08 0.29
CA PHE A 107 8.53 -11.17 0.99
C PHE A 107 7.04 -11.25 0.65
N LEU A 108 6.39 -10.14 0.24
CA LEU A 108 4.98 -10.16 -0.15
C LEU A 108 4.75 -10.61 -1.60
N SER A 109 5.71 -10.34 -2.50
CA SER A 109 5.51 -10.59 -3.93
C SER A 109 5.34 -12.06 -4.29
N HIS A 110 5.95 -12.98 -3.56
CA HIS A 110 5.82 -14.41 -3.82
C HIS A 110 4.67 -15.10 -3.07
N ILE A 111 3.99 -14.37 -2.14
CA ILE A 111 2.81 -14.92 -1.46
C ILE A 111 1.65 -15.02 -2.46
N PRO A 112 1.03 -16.20 -2.66
CA PRO A 112 -0.06 -16.36 -3.60
C PRO A 112 -1.27 -15.49 -3.22
N ASN A 113 -2.05 -15.08 -4.22
CA ASN A 113 -3.27 -14.27 -4.09
C ASN A 113 -3.08 -12.86 -3.50
N MET A 114 -1.89 -12.50 -3.01
CA MET A 114 -1.61 -11.15 -2.52
C MET A 114 -1.63 -10.14 -3.66
N THR A 115 -2.39 -9.05 -3.50
CA THR A 115 -2.32 -7.87 -4.36
C THR A 115 -1.47 -6.80 -3.68
N ILE A 116 -0.53 -6.18 -4.42
CA ILE A 116 0.37 -5.15 -3.86
C ILE A 116 0.21 -3.86 -4.65
N ILE A 117 -0.18 -2.79 -3.98
CA ILE A 117 -0.35 -1.46 -4.54
C ILE A 117 0.48 -0.43 -3.75
N ALA A 118 1.14 0.48 -4.47
CA ALA A 118 1.94 1.55 -3.89
C ALA A 118 1.54 2.90 -4.53
N PRO A 119 0.72 3.70 -3.87
CA PRO A 119 0.21 4.97 -4.39
C PRO A 119 1.31 6.02 -4.56
N LYS A 120 1.24 6.81 -5.64
CA LYS A 120 2.21 7.87 -5.94
C LYS A 120 2.06 9.12 -5.07
N ASN A 121 0.83 9.42 -4.62
CA ASN A 121 0.53 10.65 -3.88
C ASN A 121 -0.65 10.44 -2.90
N ARG A 122 -0.99 11.50 -2.14
CA ARG A 122 -2.09 11.43 -1.16
C ARG A 122 -3.47 11.14 -1.78
N TYR A 123 -3.71 11.62 -2.99
CA TYR A 123 -5.00 11.44 -3.66
C TYR A 123 -5.18 10.00 -4.08
N GLU A 124 -4.14 9.43 -4.66
CA GLU A 124 -4.13 8.01 -5.04
C GLU A 124 -4.17 7.09 -3.82
N LEU A 125 -3.52 7.46 -2.69
CA LEU A 125 -3.61 6.71 -1.43
C LEU A 125 -5.06 6.61 -0.93
N THR A 126 -5.80 7.71 -0.99
CA THR A 126 -7.22 7.71 -0.60
C THR A 126 -8.02 6.79 -1.51
N ARG A 127 -7.87 6.91 -2.83
CA ARG A 127 -8.56 6.05 -3.80
C ARG A 127 -8.15 4.58 -3.70
N ALA A 128 -6.88 4.31 -3.43
CA ALA A 128 -6.39 2.96 -3.24
C ALA A 128 -7.00 2.30 -2.00
N MET A 129 -7.20 3.05 -0.92
CA MET A 129 -7.90 2.56 0.25
C MET A 129 -9.38 2.30 -0.03
N GLU A 130 -10.05 3.21 -0.74
CA GLU A 130 -11.46 3.03 -1.14
C GLU A 130 -11.62 1.81 -2.05
N TRP A 131 -10.73 1.67 -3.02
CA TRP A 131 -10.67 0.50 -3.91
C TRP A 131 -10.42 -0.79 -3.13
N ALA A 132 -9.45 -0.80 -2.20
CA ALA A 132 -9.13 -1.97 -1.38
C ALA A 132 -10.30 -2.41 -0.49
N VAL A 133 -11.11 -1.47 0.01
CA VAL A 133 -12.34 -1.78 0.77
C VAL A 133 -13.40 -2.46 -0.11
N ALA A 134 -13.43 -2.15 -1.40
CA ALA A 134 -14.37 -2.74 -2.36
C ALA A 134 -13.85 -4.03 -3.02
N TYR A 135 -12.55 -4.29 -2.95
CA TYR A 135 -11.92 -5.45 -3.59
C TYR A 135 -12.05 -6.69 -2.70
N ASP A 136 -12.53 -7.79 -3.27
CA ASP A 136 -12.71 -9.07 -2.54
C ASP A 136 -11.41 -9.91 -2.61
N GLY A 137 -10.52 -9.66 -1.66
CA GLY A 137 -9.25 -10.38 -1.54
C GLY A 137 -8.21 -9.65 -0.70
N PRO A 138 -7.04 -10.26 -0.45
CA PRO A 138 -5.97 -9.66 0.34
C PRO A 138 -5.24 -8.56 -0.45
N VAL A 139 -5.08 -7.39 0.18
CA VAL A 139 -4.41 -6.22 -0.40
C VAL A 139 -3.33 -5.70 0.52
N ALA A 140 -2.11 -5.57 0.02
CA ALA A 140 -1.03 -4.83 0.65
C ALA A 140 -0.96 -3.42 0.03
N LEU A 141 -1.39 -2.42 0.79
CA LEU A 141 -1.32 -1.01 0.46
C LEU A 141 -0.09 -0.42 1.16
N LYS A 142 0.97 -0.15 0.41
CA LYS A 142 2.26 0.27 0.96
C LYS A 142 2.57 1.73 0.67
N TYR A 143 3.06 2.44 1.67
CA TYR A 143 3.41 3.86 1.58
C TYR A 143 4.59 4.21 2.49
N SER A 144 5.30 5.29 2.13
CA SER A 144 6.51 5.73 2.81
C SER A 144 6.20 6.54 4.07
N ARG A 145 7.19 6.64 4.94
CA ARG A 145 7.19 7.58 6.08
C ARG A 145 7.18 9.04 5.60
N GLY A 146 6.50 9.89 6.33
CA GLY A 146 6.50 11.35 6.12
C GLY A 146 5.25 11.87 5.45
N GLU A 147 5.34 13.10 4.94
CA GLU A 147 4.22 13.71 4.25
C GLU A 147 4.01 13.11 2.87
N ALA A 148 2.76 12.82 2.55
CA ALA A 148 2.41 12.33 1.23
C ALA A 148 2.55 13.43 0.18
N TYR A 149 3.08 13.09 -0.98
CA TYR A 149 3.22 14.00 -2.11
C TYR A 149 1.87 14.59 -2.56
N TYR A 150 1.88 15.90 -2.92
CA TYR A 150 0.67 16.65 -3.32
C TYR A 150 0.60 16.95 -4.82
N GLY A 151 1.67 16.65 -5.57
CA GLY A 151 1.70 16.86 -7.02
C GLY A 151 0.96 15.77 -7.79
N LEU A 152 0.93 15.93 -9.12
CA LEU A 152 0.27 15.02 -10.06
C LEU A 152 -1.21 14.75 -9.71
N LYS A 153 -1.89 15.74 -9.12
CA LYS A 153 -3.31 15.63 -8.73
C LYS A 153 -4.25 15.52 -9.93
N GLU A 154 -3.85 16.07 -11.07
CA GLU A 154 -4.54 15.99 -12.34
C GLU A 154 -4.57 14.58 -12.93
N TYR A 155 -3.56 13.78 -12.60
CA TYR A 155 -3.48 12.35 -12.92
C TYR A 155 -4.09 11.56 -11.76
N ASN A 156 -5.41 11.49 -11.74
CA ASN A 156 -6.18 10.88 -10.65
C ASN A 156 -7.30 10.02 -11.24
N VAL A 157 -6.91 9.10 -12.12
CA VAL A 157 -7.83 8.13 -12.75
C VAL A 157 -8.23 7.06 -11.74
N ASP A 158 -9.37 6.44 -11.98
CA ASP A 158 -9.87 5.36 -11.14
C ASP A 158 -8.87 4.18 -11.10
N ILE A 159 -8.85 3.50 -9.97
CA ILE A 159 -7.99 2.34 -9.79
C ILE A 159 -8.68 1.11 -10.37
N GLU A 160 -8.07 0.57 -11.42
CA GLU A 160 -8.43 -0.72 -11.99
C GLU A 160 -7.41 -1.77 -11.56
N TYR A 161 -7.87 -2.98 -11.24
CA TYR A 161 -7.03 -4.07 -10.79
C TYR A 161 -5.90 -4.38 -11.78
N GLY A 162 -4.66 -4.29 -11.29
CA GLY A 162 -3.47 -4.62 -12.08
C GLY A 162 -3.13 -3.63 -13.18
N ARG A 163 -3.74 -2.43 -13.21
CA ARG A 163 -3.49 -1.42 -14.24
C ARG A 163 -2.60 -0.30 -13.75
N SER A 164 -1.60 0.00 -14.57
CA SER A 164 -0.73 1.18 -14.43
C SER A 164 -1.45 2.44 -14.91
N GLU A 165 -0.89 3.59 -14.58
CA GLU A 165 -1.38 4.89 -15.06
C GLU A 165 -0.35 5.51 -15.99
N MET A 166 -0.75 5.79 -17.23
CA MET A 166 0.05 6.54 -18.20
C MET A 166 -0.01 8.02 -17.87
N ILE A 167 1.09 8.61 -17.38
CA ILE A 167 1.18 10.05 -17.11
C ILE A 167 1.51 10.79 -18.42
N HIS A 168 2.48 10.28 -19.18
CA HIS A 168 2.83 10.84 -20.48
C HIS A 168 3.26 9.74 -21.44
N ARG A 169 2.84 9.85 -22.71
CA ARG A 169 3.25 8.93 -23.78
C ARG A 169 4.34 9.58 -24.63
N GLY A 170 5.54 9.02 -24.59
CA GLY A 170 6.70 9.39 -25.41
C GLY A 170 7.08 8.31 -26.42
N GLN A 171 8.31 8.37 -26.94
CA GLN A 171 8.72 7.49 -28.04
C GLN A 171 9.99 6.67 -27.77
N LYS A 172 11.04 7.23 -27.21
CA LYS A 172 12.38 6.62 -27.22
C LYS A 172 12.81 5.97 -25.91
N LEU A 173 12.24 6.44 -24.82
CA LEU A 173 12.61 6.04 -23.46
C LEU A 173 11.35 5.97 -22.63
N ALA A 174 11.28 5.02 -21.70
CA ALA A 174 10.24 4.95 -20.71
C ALA A 174 10.82 5.08 -19.30
N ILE A 175 10.19 5.93 -18.49
CA ILE A 175 10.40 6.01 -17.04
C ILE A 175 9.20 5.32 -16.40
N VAL A 176 9.44 4.21 -15.73
CA VAL A 176 8.42 3.48 -14.97
C VAL A 176 8.76 3.63 -13.48
N ALA A 177 7.90 4.29 -12.73
CA ALA A 177 8.11 4.55 -11.32
C ALA A 177 6.94 4.05 -10.48
N VAL A 178 7.17 3.86 -9.18
CA VAL A 178 6.17 3.33 -8.27
C VAL A 178 6.23 4.02 -6.91
N GLY A 179 5.07 4.25 -6.31
CA GLY A 179 4.96 4.86 -4.98
C GLY A 179 5.61 6.24 -4.92
N ASN A 180 6.33 6.52 -3.85
CA ASN A 180 7.01 7.81 -3.64
C ASN A 180 8.10 8.12 -4.67
N MET A 181 8.61 7.11 -5.39
CA MET A 181 9.60 7.35 -6.45
C MET A 181 9.01 8.01 -7.68
N VAL A 182 7.68 8.05 -7.83
CA VAL A 182 7.02 8.80 -8.91
C VAL A 182 7.31 10.31 -8.80
N GLN A 183 7.39 10.86 -7.59
CA GLN A 183 7.79 12.25 -7.36
C GLN A 183 9.23 12.54 -7.85
N GLU A 184 10.15 11.62 -7.63
CA GLU A 184 11.52 11.77 -8.10
C GLU A 184 11.62 11.55 -9.62
N ALA A 185 10.87 10.62 -10.15
CA ALA A 185 10.78 10.36 -11.58
C ALA A 185 10.20 11.55 -12.36
N GLU A 186 9.25 12.28 -11.80
CA GLU A 186 8.71 13.52 -12.38
C GLU A 186 9.80 14.56 -12.61
N LYS A 187 10.68 14.77 -11.64
CA LYS A 187 11.82 15.71 -11.78
C LYS A 187 12.78 15.31 -12.92
N VAL A 188 12.98 13.99 -13.10
CA VAL A 188 13.80 13.47 -14.20
C VAL A 188 13.08 13.65 -15.54
N TYR A 189 11.79 13.36 -15.58
CA TYR A 189 10.93 13.56 -16.75
C TYR A 189 10.97 15.03 -17.22
N ASP A 190 10.78 15.99 -16.31
CA ASP A 190 10.80 17.42 -16.62
C ASP A 190 12.13 17.88 -17.23
N ARG A 191 13.25 17.37 -16.70
CA ARG A 191 14.59 17.68 -17.24
C ARG A 191 14.77 17.12 -18.64
N LEU A 192 14.40 15.87 -18.87
CA LEU A 192 14.50 15.23 -20.18
C LEU A 192 13.60 15.92 -21.21
N LEU A 193 12.41 16.34 -20.80
CA LEU A 193 11.49 17.09 -21.64
C LEU A 193 12.09 18.47 -22.02
N ALA A 194 12.70 19.18 -21.07
CA ALA A 194 13.39 20.45 -21.30
C ALA A 194 14.56 20.30 -22.28
N ASP A 195 15.27 19.17 -22.25
CA ASP A 195 16.34 18.81 -23.17
C ASP A 195 15.83 18.31 -24.54
N GLY A 196 14.51 18.35 -24.78
CA GLY A 196 13.90 17.94 -26.05
C GLY A 196 13.73 16.42 -26.21
N THR A 197 13.91 15.66 -25.15
CA THR A 197 13.71 14.19 -25.16
C THR A 197 12.27 13.84 -24.81
N ASN A 198 11.53 13.29 -25.76
CA ASN A 198 10.14 12.85 -25.55
C ASN A 198 10.11 11.46 -24.92
N VAL A 199 9.82 11.40 -23.62
CA VAL A 199 9.91 10.22 -22.76
C VAL A 199 8.51 9.76 -22.35
N THR A 200 8.27 8.46 -22.39
CA THR A 200 7.09 7.87 -21.75
C THR A 200 7.27 7.90 -20.22
N PHE A 201 6.24 8.35 -19.50
CA PHE A 201 6.24 8.36 -18.04
C PHE A 201 5.03 7.61 -17.49
N VAL A 202 5.29 6.58 -16.70
CA VAL A 202 4.30 5.64 -16.17
C VAL A 202 4.39 5.56 -14.65
N ASN A 203 3.26 5.70 -13.97
CA ASN A 203 3.08 5.28 -12.60
C ASN A 203 2.65 3.81 -12.61
N ALA A 204 3.53 2.90 -12.23
CA ALA A 204 3.25 1.46 -12.24
C ALA A 204 2.13 1.07 -11.26
N ARG A 205 1.93 1.86 -10.18
CA ARG A 205 0.86 1.70 -9.20
C ARG A 205 0.82 0.31 -8.55
N PHE A 206 0.63 -0.76 -9.33
CA PHE A 206 0.65 -2.14 -8.86
C PHE A 206 2.03 -2.77 -9.00
N LEU A 207 2.49 -3.38 -7.90
CA LEU A 207 3.69 -4.23 -7.89
C LEU A 207 3.31 -5.70 -8.11
N LYS A 208 2.05 -6.04 -7.79
CA LYS A 208 1.46 -7.36 -8.02
C LYS A 208 -0.07 -7.23 -8.14
N PRO A 209 -0.67 -7.66 -9.27
CA PRO A 209 0.02 -8.07 -10.49
C PRO A 209 0.71 -6.91 -11.18
N ILE A 210 1.72 -7.20 -12.02
CA ILE A 210 2.33 -6.22 -12.92
C ILE A 210 1.42 -6.05 -14.13
N ASP A 211 1.28 -4.81 -14.61
CA ASP A 211 0.57 -4.48 -15.85
C ASP A 211 1.42 -4.83 -17.07
N THR A 212 1.28 -6.05 -17.55
CA THR A 212 2.03 -6.55 -18.72
C THR A 212 1.63 -5.83 -20.01
N ASP A 213 0.36 -5.44 -20.15
CA ASP A 213 -0.11 -4.71 -21.33
C ASP A 213 0.51 -3.31 -21.46
N MET A 214 0.98 -2.75 -20.34
CA MET A 214 1.67 -1.47 -20.33
C MET A 214 3.15 -1.59 -20.69
N ILE A 215 3.75 -2.77 -20.47
CA ILE A 215 5.19 -3.04 -20.70
C ILE A 215 5.43 -3.42 -22.16
N ASP A 216 4.50 -4.10 -22.80
CA ASP A 216 4.53 -4.52 -24.23
C ASP A 216 4.23 -3.34 -25.19
#